data_5325e8955914ef19b963cb0c2370c146
#
_entry.id   5325e8955914ef19b963cb0c2370c146
#
_cell.length_a   1.000
_cell.length_b   1.000
_cell.length_c   1.000
_cell.angle_alpha   90.00
_cell.angle_beta   90.00
_cell.angle_gamma   90.00
#
_symmetry.space_group_name_H-M   'P 1'
#
loop_
_entity.id
_entity.type
_entity.pdbx_description
1 polymer ?
#
loop_
_entity_poly.entity_id
_entity_poly.type
_entity_poly.pdbx_seq_one_letter_code
_entity_poly.pdbx_strand_id
1 'polypeptide(L)'
;HWDGSKPVQKDSASLCNMNGQGSSGYLLEMQNGNLCIGAPIFFFFELGTTQLVTPLQLLNLDEIAHIANEYRLKVKVVGAADSATGSAEINELLGTSRARYIAKELHKRGVSSDCITIISEGGISDYSPDEANRQTRVLLYY
;
A
#
# COMPACT_ATOMS: atom_id res chain seq x y z
N HIS A 1 -6.63 17.99 -11.55
CA HIS A 1 -6.74 17.27 -10.27
C HIS A 1 -6.86 15.76 -10.52
N TRP A 2 -5.96 15.03 -9.94
CA TRP A 2 -5.94 13.58 -10.12
C TRP A 2 -7.10 12.94 -9.36
N ASP A 3 -7.79 12.03 -10.01
CA ASP A 3 -9.02 11.44 -9.49
C ASP A 3 -8.83 10.13 -8.76
N GLY A 4 -7.60 9.73 -8.52
CA GLY A 4 -7.34 8.47 -7.82
C GLY A 4 -7.31 7.26 -8.71
N SER A 5 -7.34 7.45 -10.01
CA SER A 5 -7.25 6.31 -10.92
C SER A 5 -5.84 5.71 -10.84
N LYS A 6 -5.67 4.57 -11.50
CA LYS A 6 -4.46 3.79 -11.38
C LYS A 6 -3.22 4.62 -11.69
N PRO A 7 -2.25 4.69 -10.77
CA PRO A 7 -1.04 5.48 -10.99
C PRO A 7 -0.09 4.78 -11.95
N VAL A 8 0.83 5.57 -12.51
CA VAL A 8 1.89 5.04 -13.36
C VAL A 8 3.16 5.00 -12.52
N GLN A 9 3.75 3.83 -12.41
CA GLN A 9 5.01 3.66 -11.71
C GLN A 9 6.14 4.08 -12.64
N LYS A 10 7.03 4.93 -12.13
CA LYS A 10 8.09 5.50 -12.95
C LYS A 10 9.21 4.52 -13.24
N ASP A 11 9.42 3.59 -12.35
CA ASP A 11 10.41 2.55 -12.59
C ASP A 11 9.85 1.23 -12.10
N SER A 12 10.60 0.16 -12.27
CA SER A 12 10.09 -1.16 -12.01
C SER A 12 10.32 -1.62 -10.59
N ALA A 13 10.78 -0.79 -9.71
CA ALA A 13 11.06 -1.21 -8.35
C ALA A 13 9.75 -1.33 -7.59
N SER A 14 9.40 -2.51 -7.21
CA SER A 14 8.18 -2.78 -6.46
C SER A 14 8.39 -4.00 -5.61
N LEU A 15 7.77 -4.01 -4.43
CA LEU A 15 7.88 -5.15 -3.55
C LEU A 15 7.28 -6.41 -4.15
N CYS A 16 6.18 -6.27 -4.86
CA CYS A 16 5.53 -7.38 -5.53
C CYS A 16 5.54 -7.14 -7.02
N ASN A 17 6.70 -6.89 -7.55
CA ASN A 17 6.80 -6.50 -8.92
C ASN A 17 6.64 -7.69 -9.85
N MET A 18 5.61 -7.65 -10.63
CA MET A 18 5.34 -8.69 -11.61
C MET A 18 6.02 -8.41 -12.91
N ASN A 19 6.50 -7.27 -13.07
CA ASN A 19 7.33 -6.73 -14.11
C ASN A 19 7.39 -7.48 -15.40
N GLY A 20 6.38 -7.77 -15.91
CA GLY A 20 6.38 -8.28 -17.19
C GLY A 20 6.68 -9.72 -17.35
N GLN A 21 7.11 -10.32 -16.33
CA GLN A 21 7.13 -11.72 -16.40
C GLN A 21 5.75 -12.14 -16.54
N GLY A 22 4.96 -11.29 -16.18
CA GLY A 22 3.64 -11.40 -16.03
C GLY A 22 2.88 -12.29 -16.76
N SER A 23 3.43 -13.09 -17.21
CA SER A 23 2.79 -14.05 -17.93
C SER A 23 1.53 -14.46 -17.36
N SER A 24 1.28 -14.50 -16.21
CA SER A 24 0.06 -15.09 -15.79
C SER A 24 -0.63 -14.29 -14.77
N GLY A 25 -0.42 -13.22 -14.50
CA GLY A 25 -1.18 -12.47 -13.55
C GLY A 25 -1.25 -12.99 -12.16
N TYR A 26 -0.84 -14.18 -11.92
CA TYR A 26 -0.76 -14.66 -10.56
C TYR A 26 0.64 -15.09 -10.23
N LEU A 27 1.58 -14.44 -10.83
CA LEU A 27 2.95 -14.64 -10.52
C LEU A 27 3.20 -14.42 -9.05
N LEU A 28 4.04 -15.22 -8.50
CA LEU A 28 4.43 -15.12 -7.11
C LEU A 28 5.88 -14.71 -7.07
N GLU A 29 6.18 -13.82 -6.14
CA GLU A 29 7.52 -13.30 -5.99
C GLU A 29 8.01 -13.58 -4.58
N MET A 30 9.22 -14.12 -4.48
CA MET A 30 9.81 -14.40 -3.19
C MET A 30 10.41 -13.14 -2.59
N GLN A 31 9.99 -12.83 -1.38
CA GLN A 31 10.52 -11.70 -0.63
C GLN A 31 10.84 -12.21 0.75
N ASN A 32 12.13 -12.31 1.08
CA ASN A 32 12.53 -12.77 2.40
C ASN A 32 11.94 -14.13 2.75
N GLY A 33 11.83 -15.00 1.77
CA GLY A 33 11.30 -16.34 2.00
C GLY A 33 9.78 -16.43 1.95
N ASN A 34 9.09 -15.33 1.72
CA ASN A 34 7.64 -15.32 1.62
C ASN A 34 7.21 -15.10 0.19
N LEU A 35 6.06 -15.66 -0.17
CA LEU A 35 5.48 -15.46 -1.49
C LEU A 35 4.54 -14.27 -1.46
N CYS A 36 4.79 -13.28 -2.30
CA CYS A 36 3.89 -12.16 -2.45
C CYS A 36 2.80 -12.53 -3.45
N ILE A 37 1.55 -12.29 -3.08
CA ILE A 37 0.40 -12.72 -3.86
C ILE A 37 -0.26 -11.52 -4.51
N GLY A 38 -0.29 -11.51 -5.83
CA GLY A 38 -0.96 -10.46 -6.59
C GLY A 38 -0.20 -9.15 -6.59
N ALA A 39 -0.88 -8.12 -7.04
CA ALA A 39 -0.32 -6.77 -7.11
C ALA A 39 -0.64 -6.00 -5.84
N PRO A 40 0.13 -4.96 -5.53
CA PRO A 40 -0.19 -4.10 -4.40
C PRO A 40 -1.56 -3.45 -4.59
N ILE A 41 -2.26 -3.24 -3.50
CA ILE A 41 -3.54 -2.53 -3.51
C ILE A 41 -3.29 -1.16 -2.90
N PHE A 42 -3.64 -0.11 -3.63
CA PHE A 42 -3.30 1.26 -3.28
C PHE A 42 -4.44 1.99 -2.60
N PHE A 43 -4.08 2.83 -1.64
CA PHE A 43 -5.00 3.75 -0.98
C PHE A 43 -4.36 5.12 -1.01
N PHE A 44 -5.05 6.12 -1.54
CA PHE A 44 -4.48 7.44 -1.78
C PHE A 44 -5.05 8.46 -0.81
N PHE A 45 -4.20 9.39 -0.39
CA PHE A 45 -4.52 10.35 0.66
C PHE A 45 -4.44 11.79 0.17
N GLU A 46 -5.21 12.67 0.80
CA GLU A 46 -5.13 14.10 0.55
C GLU A 46 -3.80 14.63 1.07
N LEU A 47 -3.37 15.74 0.49
CA LEU A 47 -2.09 16.35 0.81
C LEU A 47 -1.96 16.56 2.32
N GLY A 48 -0.87 16.06 2.87
CA GLY A 48 -0.52 16.29 4.27
C GLY A 48 -1.46 15.66 5.28
N THR A 49 -2.30 14.70 4.87
CA THR A 49 -3.29 14.14 5.78
C THR A 49 -3.29 12.62 5.75
N THR A 50 -4.05 12.04 6.68
CA THR A 50 -4.40 10.61 6.66
C THR A 50 -5.84 10.43 6.21
N GLN A 51 -6.35 11.39 5.43
CA GLN A 51 -7.71 11.35 4.93
C GLN A 51 -7.69 10.86 3.49
N LEU A 52 -8.45 9.83 3.20
CA LEU A 52 -8.49 9.24 1.86
C LEU A 52 -9.10 10.21 0.85
N VAL A 53 -8.52 10.25 -0.34
CA VAL A 53 -9.07 11.02 -1.45
C VAL A 53 -10.48 10.54 -1.75
N THR A 54 -10.68 9.22 -1.73
CA THR A 54 -11.98 8.62 -1.98
C THR A 54 -12.28 7.65 -0.85
N PRO A 55 -13.14 8.04 0.10
CA PRO A 55 -13.45 7.15 1.23
C PRO A 55 -14.00 5.80 0.81
N LEU A 56 -14.57 5.71 -0.38
CA LEU A 56 -15.06 4.43 -0.90
C LEU A 56 -13.95 3.39 -1.03
N GLN A 57 -12.70 3.81 -1.07
CA GLN A 57 -11.59 2.85 -1.09
C GLN A 57 -11.59 1.94 0.12
N LEU A 58 -12.21 2.36 1.22
CA LEU A 58 -12.31 1.50 2.40
C LEU A 58 -13.08 0.22 2.12
N LEU A 59 -13.95 0.22 1.11
CA LEU A 59 -14.65 -1.01 0.74
C LEU A 59 -13.69 -2.09 0.26
N ASN A 60 -12.56 -1.70 -0.31
CA ASN A 60 -11.56 -2.67 -0.74
C ASN A 60 -10.94 -3.39 0.44
N LEU A 61 -10.94 -2.78 1.61
CA LEU A 61 -10.39 -3.42 2.80
C LEU A 61 -11.25 -4.57 3.28
N ASP A 62 -12.55 -4.53 3.03
CA ASP A 62 -13.42 -5.65 3.39
C ASP A 62 -13.00 -6.90 2.63
N GLU A 63 -12.72 -6.76 1.34
CA GLU A 63 -12.30 -7.88 0.52
C GLU A 63 -10.90 -8.35 0.90
N ILE A 64 -9.99 -7.40 1.12
CA ILE A 64 -8.62 -7.73 1.52
C ILE A 64 -8.63 -8.50 2.85
N ALA A 65 -9.41 -8.03 3.82
CA ALA A 65 -9.48 -8.68 5.11
C ALA A 65 -10.07 -10.08 4.98
N HIS A 66 -11.10 -10.23 4.16
CA HIS A 66 -11.72 -11.52 3.93
C HIS A 66 -10.71 -12.52 3.37
N ILE A 67 -9.98 -12.10 2.33
CA ILE A 67 -8.99 -12.97 1.69
C ILE A 67 -7.86 -13.30 2.65
N ALA A 68 -7.35 -12.29 3.36
CA ALA A 68 -6.25 -12.50 4.29
C ALA A 68 -6.64 -13.49 5.38
N ASN A 69 -7.85 -13.37 5.90
CA ASN A 69 -8.31 -14.28 6.96
C ASN A 69 -8.58 -15.67 6.44
N GLU A 70 -9.21 -15.77 5.27
CA GLU A 70 -9.56 -17.07 4.74
C GLU A 70 -8.35 -17.91 4.39
N TYR A 71 -7.32 -17.30 3.82
CA TYR A 71 -6.12 -18.01 3.39
C TYR A 71 -4.96 -17.84 4.36
N ARG A 72 -5.21 -17.21 5.52
CA ARG A 72 -4.22 -17.00 6.57
C ARG A 72 -2.96 -16.31 6.04
N LEU A 73 -3.16 -15.25 5.32
CA LEU A 73 -2.08 -14.50 4.72
C LEU A 73 -1.51 -13.46 5.68
N LYS A 74 -0.25 -13.12 5.47
CA LYS A 74 0.38 -12.00 6.15
C LYS A 74 0.15 -10.75 5.30
N VAL A 75 0.03 -9.62 5.97
CA VAL A 75 -0.27 -8.36 5.30
C VAL A 75 0.84 -7.37 5.59
N LYS A 76 1.39 -6.78 4.55
CA LYS A 76 2.37 -5.71 4.69
C LYS A 76 1.71 -4.41 4.24
N VAL A 77 1.79 -3.40 5.08
CA VAL A 77 1.17 -2.09 4.83
C VAL A 77 2.29 -1.07 4.75
N VAL A 78 2.48 -0.50 3.57
CA VAL A 78 3.60 0.41 3.31
C VAL A 78 3.04 1.80 3.07
N GLY A 79 3.33 2.72 3.98
CA GLY A 79 2.87 4.10 3.89
C GLY A 79 3.93 5.00 3.31
N ALA A 80 3.50 6.01 2.57
CA ALA A 80 4.40 6.93 1.90
C ALA A 80 3.80 8.32 1.79
N ALA A 81 4.66 9.28 1.56
CA ALA A 81 4.29 10.66 1.33
C ALA A 81 4.96 11.15 0.05
N ASP A 82 4.47 12.26 -0.47
CA ASP A 82 5.01 12.86 -1.68
C ASP A 82 6.27 13.63 -1.33
N SER A 83 7.41 13.23 -1.88
CA SER A 83 8.69 13.87 -1.58
C SER A 83 8.78 15.30 -2.12
N ALA A 84 7.88 15.68 -2.99
CA ALA A 84 7.87 17.05 -3.53
C ALA A 84 7.37 18.06 -2.50
N THR A 85 6.79 17.61 -1.41
CA THR A 85 6.27 18.49 -0.36
C THR A 85 6.77 18.02 1.00
N GLY A 86 6.90 18.97 1.94
CA GLY A 86 7.28 18.67 3.28
C GLY A 86 8.76 18.32 3.45
N SER A 87 9.18 18.14 4.68
CA SER A 87 10.55 17.73 5.00
C SER A 87 10.62 16.22 5.06
N ALA A 88 11.85 15.70 5.05
CA ALA A 88 12.06 14.25 5.17
C ALA A 88 11.45 13.70 6.46
N GLU A 89 11.60 14.44 7.56
CA GLU A 89 11.09 14.00 8.84
C GLU A 89 9.56 13.98 8.86
N ILE A 90 8.93 15.01 8.33
CA ILE A 90 7.47 15.08 8.26
C ILE A 90 6.94 13.98 7.36
N ASN A 91 7.62 13.72 6.25
CA ASN A 91 7.19 12.68 5.32
C ASN A 91 7.30 11.30 5.92
N GLU A 92 8.33 11.08 6.74
CA GLU A 92 8.47 9.80 7.43
C GLU A 92 7.32 9.59 8.42
N LEU A 93 6.98 10.61 9.17
CA LEU A 93 5.87 10.54 10.13
C LEU A 93 4.55 10.35 9.41
N LEU A 94 4.38 11.03 8.30
CA LEU A 94 3.14 10.95 7.54
C LEU A 94 2.98 9.56 6.92
N GLY A 95 4.07 9.01 6.38
CA GLY A 95 4.05 7.66 5.84
C GLY A 95 3.65 6.64 6.91
N THR A 96 4.23 6.77 8.10
CA THR A 96 3.89 5.89 9.22
C THR A 96 2.42 6.03 9.60
N SER A 97 1.93 7.27 9.68
CA SER A 97 0.53 7.51 10.06
C SER A 97 -0.44 6.94 9.05
N ARG A 98 -0.11 7.06 7.77
CA ARG A 98 -0.95 6.52 6.71
C ARG A 98 -0.99 4.99 6.75
N ALA A 99 0.16 4.37 6.99
CA ALA A 99 0.21 2.92 7.12
C ALA A 99 -0.58 2.45 8.34
N ARG A 100 -0.42 3.15 9.46
CA ARG A 100 -1.16 2.80 10.67
C ARG A 100 -2.65 2.94 10.50
N TYR A 101 -3.09 3.95 9.77
CA TYR A 101 -4.51 4.14 9.53
C TYR A 101 -5.09 2.92 8.81
N ILE A 102 -4.45 2.48 7.74
CA ILE A 102 -4.92 1.33 6.98
C ILE A 102 -4.81 0.05 7.81
N ALA A 103 -3.71 -0.11 8.56
CA ALA A 103 -3.55 -1.29 9.41
C ALA A 103 -4.66 -1.38 10.47
N LYS A 104 -5.03 -0.24 11.03
CA LYS A 104 -6.09 -0.19 12.03
C LYS A 104 -7.44 -0.56 11.40
N GLU A 105 -7.68 -0.11 10.17
CA GLU A 105 -8.91 -0.45 9.47
C GLU A 105 -8.96 -1.94 9.14
N LEU A 106 -7.81 -2.54 8.81
CA LEU A 106 -7.74 -3.98 8.59
C LEU A 106 -8.03 -4.74 9.88
N HIS A 107 -7.46 -4.26 10.97
CA HIS A 107 -7.68 -4.91 12.26
C HIS A 107 -9.15 -4.84 12.67
N LYS A 108 -9.81 -3.73 12.41
CA LYS A 108 -11.24 -3.60 12.67
C LYS A 108 -12.05 -4.63 11.90
N ARG A 109 -11.52 -5.09 10.78
CA ARG A 109 -12.20 -6.08 9.93
C ARG A 109 -11.74 -7.50 10.20
N GLY A 110 -11.04 -7.71 11.30
CA GLY A 110 -10.72 -9.03 11.76
C GLY A 110 -9.34 -9.56 11.44
N VAL A 111 -8.48 -8.75 10.83
CA VAL A 111 -7.11 -9.20 10.57
C VAL A 111 -6.29 -9.03 11.85
N SER A 112 -5.65 -10.11 12.28
CA SER A 112 -4.86 -10.08 13.50
C SER A 112 -3.67 -9.14 13.37
N SER A 113 -3.40 -8.39 14.44
CA SER A 113 -2.24 -7.50 14.45
C SER A 113 -0.94 -8.26 14.23
N ASP A 114 -0.89 -9.51 14.64
CA ASP A 114 0.31 -10.34 14.46
C ASP A 114 0.58 -10.63 13.00
N CYS A 115 -0.41 -10.50 12.16
CA CYS A 115 -0.26 -10.75 10.73
C CYS A 115 0.02 -9.49 9.93
N ILE A 116 0.02 -8.33 10.58
CA ILE A 116 0.18 -7.05 9.89
C ILE A 116 1.55 -6.45 10.19
N THR A 117 2.30 -6.13 9.14
CA THR A 117 3.57 -5.43 9.26
C THR A 117 3.41 -4.03 8.68
N ILE A 118 3.87 -3.03 9.41
CA ILE A 118 3.75 -1.63 9.01
C ILE A 118 5.14 -1.13 8.64
N ILE A 119 5.23 -0.48 7.46
CA ILE A 119 6.49 0.10 6.98
C ILE A 119 6.20 1.51 6.48
N SER A 120 7.10 2.44 6.77
CA SER A 120 7.06 3.77 6.17
C SER A 120 8.21 3.91 5.20
N GLU A 121 7.92 4.39 4.00
CA GLU A 121 8.94 4.73 3.03
C GLU A 121 9.25 6.23 3.03
N GLY A 122 8.57 6.99 3.87
CA GLY A 122 8.77 8.42 3.92
C GLY A 122 8.36 9.09 2.62
N GLY A 123 9.13 10.07 2.19
CA GLY A 123 8.84 10.77 0.94
C GLY A 123 9.32 9.96 -0.25
N ILE A 124 8.44 9.76 -1.22
CA ILE A 124 8.76 9.03 -2.43
C ILE A 124 8.39 9.85 -3.65
N SER A 125 8.95 9.47 -4.79
CA SER A 125 8.64 10.10 -6.07
C SER A 125 8.50 9.05 -7.17
N ASP A 126 8.17 7.83 -6.79
CA ASP A 126 8.19 6.69 -7.69
C ASP A 126 6.99 6.62 -8.62
N TYR A 127 5.98 7.41 -8.36
CA TYR A 127 4.72 7.33 -9.12
C TYR A 127 4.38 8.67 -9.76
N SER A 128 3.57 8.62 -10.79
CA SER A 128 3.08 9.79 -11.49
C SER A 128 1.55 9.70 -11.57
N PRO A 129 0.81 10.77 -11.34
CA PRO A 129 1.28 12.12 -10.98
C PRO A 129 1.78 12.19 -9.52
N ASP A 130 2.29 13.34 -9.11
CA ASP A 130 2.85 13.49 -7.77
C ASP A 130 1.85 13.08 -6.68
N GLU A 131 0.57 13.36 -6.88
CA GLU A 131 -0.47 12.99 -5.92
C GLU A 131 -0.51 11.50 -5.66
N ALA A 132 -0.08 10.69 -6.60
CA ALA A 132 -0.08 9.24 -6.46
C ALA A 132 0.95 8.76 -5.45
N ASN A 133 1.89 9.62 -5.04
CA ASN A 133 2.87 9.25 -4.03
C ASN A 133 2.32 9.42 -2.61
N ARG A 134 1.12 10.01 -2.45
CA ARG A 134 0.46 10.17 -1.16
C ARG A 134 -0.38 8.93 -0.92
N GLN A 135 0.29 7.85 -0.52
CA GLN A 135 -0.34 6.55 -0.61
C GLN A 135 0.01 5.60 0.53
N THR A 136 -0.79 4.56 0.64
CA THR A 136 -0.44 3.35 1.37
C THR A 136 -0.67 2.19 0.42
N ARG A 137 0.28 1.27 0.40
CA ARG A 137 0.16 0.04 -0.39
C ARG A 137 -0.05 -1.13 0.54
N VAL A 138 -0.98 -1.99 0.18
CA VAL A 138 -1.23 -3.22 0.94
C VAL A 138 -0.79 -4.39 0.09
N LEU A 139 0.07 -5.23 0.67
CA LEU A 139 0.63 -6.39 0.00
C LEU A 139 0.29 -7.63 0.82
N LEU A 140 -0.09 -8.69 0.13
CA LEU A 140 -0.46 -9.94 0.77
C LEU A 140 0.64 -10.97 0.55
N TYR A 141 0.97 -11.71 1.60
CA TYR A 141 2.02 -12.73 1.57
C TYR A 141 1.53 -14.03 2.17
N TYR A 142 2.04 -15.09 1.63
CA TYR A 142 1.83 -16.40 2.20
C TYR A 142 2.62 -16.57 3.48
#